data_9d1fbf37492048825cf0b70514c69405
#
_entry.id   9d1fbf37492048825cf0b70514c69405
#
_cell.length_a   1.000
_cell.length_b   1.000
_cell.length_c   1.000
_cell.angle_alpha   90.00
_cell.angle_beta   90.00
_cell.angle_gamma   90.00
#
_symmetry.space_group_name_H-M   'P 1'
#
loop_
_entity.id
_entity.type
_entity.pdbx_description
1 polymer ?
#
loop_
_entity_poly.entity_id
_entity_poly.type
_entity_poly.pdbx_seq_one_letter_code
_entity_poly.pdbx_strand_id
1 'polypeptide(L)'
;MTITADIAAARAELAPTGKLRAGVNFQNTLLTKLGPNGEQSGVAVDLVIELAKRLGVPIEILPYHSAGVLADSVTSGVWDVAVLADEPARAKDIAFAGATTEIEATYLVPAGSALQKIEDVDAAGVRIALGAKSGYDLYLTRMLKHATRVPIAGSADAFKHFVEHKLEAFAGLKTELVKLAAQLPGCRILDGRFMVVRHTAGTPRGRGEAGAAYLHAFVEAAKAEGLVAQWIAKSGVQGLSAAPPVK
;
A
#
# COMPACT_ATOMS: atom_id res chain seq x y z
N MET A 1 7.52 -17.99 -17.10
CA MET A 1 8.71 -18.34 -16.28
C MET A 1 8.27 -19.40 -15.29
N THR A 2 8.84 -20.60 -15.30
CA THR A 2 8.43 -21.68 -14.38
C THR A 2 9.02 -21.36 -13.00
N ILE A 3 8.18 -21.31 -11.98
CA ILE A 3 8.64 -21.14 -10.58
C ILE A 3 9.35 -22.45 -10.21
N THR A 4 10.68 -22.43 -10.15
CA THR A 4 11.51 -23.60 -9.78
C THR A 4 11.70 -23.76 -8.26
N ALA A 5 11.07 -22.87 -7.46
CA ALA A 5 11.11 -22.97 -6.01
C ALA A 5 10.39 -24.23 -5.51
N ASP A 6 10.91 -24.84 -4.45
CA ASP A 6 10.28 -25.98 -3.80
C ASP A 6 8.91 -25.55 -3.22
N ILE A 7 7.85 -25.91 -3.94
CA ILE A 7 6.48 -25.55 -3.57
C ILE A 7 6.05 -26.19 -2.24
N ALA A 8 6.58 -27.35 -1.89
CA ALA A 8 6.25 -28.02 -0.63
C ALA A 8 6.85 -27.27 0.56
N ALA A 9 8.12 -26.88 0.47
CA ALA A 9 8.76 -26.04 1.48
C ALA A 9 8.10 -24.65 1.57
N ALA A 10 7.81 -24.01 0.43
CA ALA A 10 7.11 -22.72 0.39
C ALA A 10 5.71 -22.80 1.03
N ARG A 11 4.96 -23.89 0.76
CA ARG A 11 3.65 -24.12 1.37
C ARG A 11 3.74 -24.29 2.88
N ALA A 12 4.73 -25.05 3.38
CA ALA A 12 4.94 -25.23 4.81
C ALA A 12 5.22 -23.89 5.54
N GLU A 13 5.93 -22.97 4.88
CA GLU A 13 6.27 -21.66 5.45
C GLU A 13 5.16 -20.61 5.28
N LEU A 14 4.46 -20.57 4.14
CA LEU A 14 3.43 -19.58 3.84
C LEU A 14 2.02 -19.98 4.28
N ALA A 15 1.79 -21.27 4.53
CA ALA A 15 0.51 -21.80 5.00
C ALA A 15 0.68 -22.85 6.11
N PRO A 16 1.36 -22.53 7.23
CA PRO A 16 1.75 -23.49 8.26
C PRO A 16 0.53 -24.12 8.97
N THR A 17 -0.64 -23.49 8.88
CA THR A 17 -1.90 -23.98 9.45
C THR A 17 -2.76 -24.78 8.46
N GLY A 18 -2.20 -25.07 7.27
CA GLY A 18 -2.93 -25.75 6.17
C GLY A 18 -3.78 -24.79 5.32
N LYS A 19 -3.82 -23.49 5.65
CA LYS A 19 -4.46 -22.42 4.88
C LYS A 19 -3.56 -21.19 4.84
N LEU A 20 -3.65 -20.39 3.77
CA LEU A 20 -2.99 -19.09 3.67
C LEU A 20 -3.84 -18.03 4.40
N ARG A 21 -3.32 -17.45 5.49
CA ARG A 21 -3.96 -16.34 6.19
C ARG A 21 -3.37 -15.03 5.65
N ALA A 22 -4.17 -14.29 4.90
CA ALA A 22 -3.72 -13.08 4.20
C ALA A 22 -4.25 -11.80 4.87
N GLY A 23 -3.36 -10.99 5.44
CA GLY A 23 -3.68 -9.67 5.97
C GLY A 23 -3.84 -8.63 4.86
N VAL A 24 -4.99 -7.97 4.79
CA VAL A 24 -5.32 -6.99 3.74
C VAL A 24 -5.92 -5.73 4.35
N ASN A 25 -5.34 -4.56 4.00
CA ASN A 25 -5.83 -3.27 4.47
C ASN A 25 -6.98 -2.74 3.59
N PHE A 26 -8.21 -2.77 4.10
CA PHE A 26 -9.42 -2.31 3.39
C PHE A 26 -9.64 -0.78 3.46
N GLN A 27 -8.81 -0.01 4.14
CA GLN A 27 -8.81 1.45 4.00
C GLN A 27 -8.11 1.94 2.72
N ASN A 28 -7.28 1.11 2.10
CA ASN A 28 -6.69 1.46 0.81
C ASN A 28 -7.67 1.15 -0.34
N THR A 29 -8.60 2.06 -0.58
CA THR A 29 -9.65 1.91 -1.61
C THR A 29 -9.13 1.84 -3.05
N LEU A 30 -7.83 2.06 -3.28
CA LEU A 30 -7.20 1.86 -4.58
C LEU A 30 -6.84 0.39 -4.84
N LEU A 31 -6.58 -0.37 -3.78
CA LEU A 31 -6.19 -1.77 -3.88
C LEU A 31 -7.29 -2.73 -3.43
N THR A 32 -8.29 -2.22 -2.69
CA THR A 32 -9.31 -3.04 -2.05
C THR A 32 -10.68 -2.39 -2.11
N LYS A 33 -11.71 -3.21 -2.14
CA LYS A 33 -13.11 -2.80 -1.97
C LYS A 33 -13.79 -3.77 -1.02
N LEU A 34 -14.59 -3.22 -0.13
CA LEU A 34 -15.51 -3.99 0.72
C LEU A 34 -16.93 -3.68 0.24
N GLY A 35 -17.62 -4.70 -0.25
CA GLY A 35 -19.02 -4.58 -0.68
C GLY A 35 -19.98 -4.47 0.51
N PRO A 36 -21.25 -4.10 0.24
CA PRO A 36 -22.25 -3.86 1.29
C PRO A 36 -22.59 -5.12 2.12
N ASN A 37 -22.41 -6.30 1.55
CA ASN A 37 -22.62 -7.57 2.23
C ASN A 37 -21.32 -8.21 2.72
N GLY A 38 -20.20 -7.44 2.73
CA GLY A 38 -18.91 -7.93 3.16
C GLY A 38 -18.07 -8.58 2.07
N GLU A 39 -18.47 -8.48 0.79
CA GLU A 39 -17.68 -9.02 -0.33
C GLU A 39 -16.36 -8.29 -0.44
N GLN A 40 -15.27 -9.06 -0.41
CA GLN A 40 -13.91 -8.56 -0.50
C GLN A 40 -13.42 -8.65 -1.94
N SER A 41 -12.91 -7.55 -2.49
CA SER A 41 -12.41 -7.49 -3.87
C SER A 41 -11.30 -6.45 -4.04
N GLY A 42 -10.69 -6.42 -5.22
CA GLY A 42 -9.63 -5.48 -5.59
C GLY A 42 -8.28 -6.17 -5.80
N VAL A 43 -7.31 -5.40 -6.29
CA VAL A 43 -6.01 -5.93 -6.74
C VAL A 43 -5.27 -6.71 -5.63
N ALA A 44 -5.32 -6.22 -4.38
CA ALA A 44 -4.68 -6.90 -3.26
C ALA A 44 -5.37 -8.24 -2.92
N VAL A 45 -6.69 -8.29 -3.07
CA VAL A 45 -7.49 -9.51 -2.86
C VAL A 45 -7.23 -10.53 -3.97
N ASP A 46 -7.26 -10.08 -5.23
CA ASP A 46 -6.98 -10.95 -6.38
C ASP A 46 -5.55 -11.54 -6.31
N LEU A 47 -4.56 -10.75 -5.84
CA LEU A 47 -3.18 -11.19 -5.63
C LEU A 47 -3.09 -12.36 -4.65
N VAL A 48 -3.70 -12.22 -3.46
CA VAL A 48 -3.58 -13.27 -2.43
C VAL A 48 -4.43 -14.51 -2.74
N ILE A 49 -5.55 -14.35 -3.46
CA ILE A 49 -6.34 -15.48 -3.97
C ILE A 49 -5.52 -16.29 -4.98
N GLU A 50 -4.87 -15.63 -5.94
CA GLU A 50 -4.03 -16.32 -6.93
C GLU A 50 -2.82 -16.99 -6.27
N LEU A 51 -2.22 -16.37 -5.25
CA LEU A 51 -1.14 -16.97 -4.47
C LEU A 51 -1.61 -18.27 -3.80
N ALA A 52 -2.74 -18.24 -3.10
CA ALA A 52 -3.30 -19.44 -2.45
C ALA A 52 -3.60 -20.56 -3.44
N LYS A 53 -4.18 -20.19 -4.60
CA LYS A 53 -4.46 -21.12 -5.70
C LYS A 53 -3.18 -21.80 -6.20
N ARG A 54 -2.09 -21.05 -6.43
CA ARG A 54 -0.81 -21.62 -6.89
C ARG A 54 -0.13 -22.46 -5.82
N LEU A 55 -0.28 -22.10 -4.55
CA LEU A 55 0.17 -22.92 -3.43
C LEU A 55 -0.70 -24.19 -3.23
N GLY A 56 -1.89 -24.26 -3.81
CA GLY A 56 -2.83 -25.37 -3.63
C GLY A 56 -3.38 -25.47 -2.20
N VAL A 57 -3.66 -24.31 -1.56
CA VAL A 57 -4.20 -24.25 -0.20
C VAL A 57 -5.44 -23.34 -0.14
N PRO A 58 -6.35 -23.60 0.82
CA PRO A 58 -7.42 -22.65 1.13
C PRO A 58 -6.89 -21.29 1.55
N ILE A 59 -7.70 -20.23 1.36
CA ILE A 59 -7.36 -18.88 1.80
C ILE A 59 -8.32 -18.38 2.88
N GLU A 60 -7.78 -17.62 3.82
CA GLU A 60 -8.52 -16.79 4.77
C GLU A 60 -8.02 -15.36 4.67
N ILE A 61 -8.87 -14.44 4.21
CA ILE A 61 -8.53 -13.02 4.14
C ILE A 61 -8.92 -12.34 5.44
N LEU A 62 -7.91 -11.76 6.10
CA LEU A 62 -8.05 -11.05 7.38
C LEU A 62 -8.14 -9.55 7.09
N PRO A 63 -9.31 -8.92 7.26
CA PRO A 63 -9.48 -7.50 6.98
C PRO A 63 -8.85 -6.64 8.08
N TYR A 64 -8.06 -5.68 7.65
CA TYR A 64 -7.51 -4.63 8.50
C TYR A 64 -8.00 -3.26 8.04
N HIS A 65 -8.14 -2.33 8.99
CA HIS A 65 -8.57 -0.95 8.73
C HIS A 65 -7.43 0.07 8.87
N SER A 66 -6.19 -0.40 8.87
CA SER A 66 -5.01 0.45 8.84
C SER A 66 -3.80 -0.35 8.38
N ALA A 67 -2.99 0.25 7.51
CA ALA A 67 -1.70 -0.31 7.09
C ALA A 67 -0.71 -0.40 8.27
N GLY A 68 -0.81 0.53 9.23
CA GLY A 68 -0.01 0.52 10.45
C GLY A 68 -0.37 -0.66 11.35
N VAL A 69 -1.66 -0.84 11.65
CA VAL A 69 -2.14 -1.96 12.48
C VAL A 69 -1.78 -3.31 11.87
N LEU A 70 -1.93 -3.45 10.54
CA LEU A 70 -1.51 -4.65 9.82
C LEU A 70 -0.01 -4.90 9.94
N ALA A 71 0.83 -3.89 9.73
CA ALA A 71 2.28 -4.02 9.83
C ALA A 71 2.73 -4.32 11.26
N ASP A 72 2.18 -3.60 12.26
CA ASP A 72 2.51 -3.77 13.68
C ASP A 72 2.15 -5.17 14.19
N SER A 73 1.19 -5.86 13.56
CA SER A 73 0.79 -7.22 13.94
C SER A 73 1.70 -8.34 13.39
N VAL A 74 2.81 -8.01 12.71
CA VAL A 74 3.70 -8.98 12.06
C VAL A 74 4.22 -10.07 13.00
N THR A 75 4.51 -9.73 14.26
CA THR A 75 5.03 -10.68 15.27
C THR A 75 3.94 -11.48 15.97
N SER A 76 2.66 -11.17 15.75
CA SER A 76 1.54 -11.83 16.44
C SER A 76 1.25 -13.26 15.93
N GLY A 77 1.79 -13.63 14.74
CA GLY A 77 1.51 -14.89 14.10
C GLY A 77 0.07 -15.05 13.56
N VAL A 78 -0.70 -13.98 13.50
CA VAL A 78 -2.11 -13.99 13.04
C VAL A 78 -2.19 -14.17 11.53
N TRP A 79 -1.30 -13.57 10.77
CA TRP A 79 -1.27 -13.68 9.31
C TRP A 79 0.04 -14.30 8.81
N ASP A 80 0.01 -14.84 7.60
CA ASP A 80 1.14 -15.49 6.93
C ASP A 80 1.70 -14.63 5.80
N VAL A 81 0.83 -13.93 5.09
CA VAL A 81 1.19 -12.97 4.02
C VAL A 81 0.36 -11.70 4.23
N ALA A 82 0.97 -10.54 4.01
CA ALA A 82 0.27 -9.25 4.04
C ALA A 82 0.57 -8.44 2.78
N VAL A 83 -0.42 -7.67 2.28
CA VAL A 83 -0.23 -6.74 1.17
C VAL A 83 -0.06 -5.33 1.74
N LEU A 84 1.15 -4.79 1.60
CA LEU A 84 1.56 -3.51 2.19
C LEU A 84 2.47 -2.72 1.23
N ALA A 85 2.65 -1.43 1.53
CA ALA A 85 3.73 -0.66 0.91
C ALA A 85 5.08 -1.21 1.39
N ASP A 86 5.99 -1.44 0.43
CA ASP A 86 7.38 -1.84 0.68
C ASP A 86 8.16 -0.63 1.20
N GLU A 87 8.26 -0.55 2.52
CA GLU A 87 8.93 0.53 3.23
C GLU A 87 10.07 -0.01 4.11
N PRO A 88 11.24 0.65 4.14
CA PRO A 88 12.41 0.19 4.91
C PRO A 88 12.11 -0.06 6.39
N ALA A 89 11.20 0.73 6.99
CA ALA A 89 10.82 0.53 8.38
C ALA A 89 10.10 -0.81 8.61
N ARG A 90 9.31 -1.26 7.63
CA ARG A 90 8.60 -2.55 7.66
C ARG A 90 9.48 -3.72 7.23
N ALA A 91 10.43 -3.46 6.32
CA ALA A 91 11.34 -4.48 5.80
C ALA A 91 12.28 -5.08 6.87
N LYS A 92 12.33 -4.50 8.08
CA LYS A 92 13.03 -5.08 9.24
C LYS A 92 12.39 -6.40 9.67
N ASP A 93 11.06 -6.46 9.67
CA ASP A 93 10.28 -7.58 10.20
C ASP A 93 9.51 -8.34 9.10
N ILE A 94 9.36 -7.76 7.91
CA ILE A 94 8.63 -8.32 6.78
C ILE A 94 9.60 -8.55 5.61
N ALA A 95 9.64 -9.77 5.09
CA ALA A 95 10.31 -10.09 3.82
C ALA A 95 9.35 -9.79 2.67
N PHE A 96 9.56 -8.66 1.99
CA PHE A 96 8.76 -8.25 0.86
C PHE A 96 9.19 -8.94 -0.43
N ALA A 97 8.22 -9.27 -1.28
CA ALA A 97 8.44 -9.63 -2.68
C ALA A 97 8.82 -8.39 -3.51
N GLY A 98 9.05 -8.56 -4.80
CA GLY A 98 9.18 -7.43 -5.74
C GLY A 98 7.87 -6.63 -5.82
N ALA A 99 7.95 -5.33 -6.12
CA ALA A 99 6.77 -4.48 -6.23
C ALA A 99 5.73 -5.06 -7.20
N THR A 100 4.48 -5.09 -6.77
CA THR A 100 3.33 -5.53 -7.59
C THR A 100 2.70 -4.35 -8.30
N THR A 101 2.44 -3.27 -7.56
CA THR A 101 1.80 -2.05 -8.07
C THR A 101 2.55 -0.80 -7.65
N GLU A 102 2.39 0.26 -8.46
CA GLU A 102 2.94 1.60 -8.21
C GLU A 102 1.83 2.64 -8.22
N ILE A 103 1.89 3.58 -7.25
CA ILE A 103 0.96 4.70 -7.12
C ILE A 103 1.76 5.95 -6.78
N GLU A 104 1.54 7.06 -7.50
CA GLU A 104 2.14 8.35 -7.16
C GLU A 104 1.54 8.93 -5.88
N ALA A 105 2.40 9.48 -5.01
CA ALA A 105 2.01 10.29 -3.87
C ALA A 105 2.45 11.74 -4.06
N THR A 106 1.56 12.68 -3.74
CA THR A 106 1.77 14.11 -3.91
C THR A 106 1.04 14.90 -2.81
N TYR A 107 0.95 16.21 -2.96
CA TYR A 107 0.27 17.08 -2.01
C TYR A 107 -0.95 17.76 -2.62
N LEU A 108 -2.00 17.90 -1.82
CA LEU A 108 -3.12 18.80 -2.02
C LEU A 108 -2.88 20.05 -1.16
N VAL A 109 -3.05 21.21 -1.73
CA VAL A 109 -2.93 22.50 -1.04
C VAL A 109 -4.23 23.30 -1.14
N PRO A 110 -4.56 24.13 -0.12
CA PRO A 110 -5.80 24.90 -0.12
C PRO A 110 -5.79 26.00 -1.18
N ALA A 111 -6.96 26.56 -1.44
CA ALA A 111 -7.14 27.73 -2.31
C ALA A 111 -6.24 28.89 -1.84
N GLY A 112 -5.57 29.56 -2.80
CA GLY A 112 -4.69 30.67 -2.50
C GLY A 112 -3.36 30.33 -1.83
N SER A 113 -3.04 29.03 -1.68
CA SER A 113 -1.74 28.59 -1.12
C SER A 113 -0.56 29.16 -1.88
N ALA A 114 0.45 29.63 -1.14
CA ALA A 114 1.72 30.06 -1.68
C ALA A 114 2.62 28.90 -2.18
N LEU A 115 2.33 27.65 -1.73
CA LEU A 115 3.06 26.46 -2.14
C LEU A 115 2.74 26.15 -3.62
N GLN A 116 3.71 26.23 -4.52
CA GLN A 116 3.49 26.09 -5.96
C GLN A 116 3.99 24.73 -6.50
N LYS A 117 5.00 24.16 -5.89
CA LYS A 117 5.67 22.91 -6.30
C LYS A 117 6.01 22.04 -5.09
N ILE A 118 6.37 20.80 -5.35
CA ILE A 118 6.67 19.79 -4.30
C ILE A 118 7.74 20.28 -3.33
N GLU A 119 8.79 20.95 -3.84
CA GLU A 119 9.91 21.39 -3.05
C GLU A 119 9.56 22.52 -2.06
N ASP A 120 8.49 23.28 -2.32
CA ASP A 120 8.05 24.37 -1.43
C ASP A 120 7.44 23.83 -0.11
N VAL A 121 7.05 22.55 -0.10
CA VAL A 121 6.32 21.97 1.03
C VAL A 121 7.21 21.69 2.24
N ASP A 122 8.51 21.37 2.03
CA ASP A 122 9.44 21.17 3.15
C ASP A 122 10.01 22.50 3.66
N ALA A 123 9.16 23.35 4.19
CA ALA A 123 9.54 24.64 4.73
C ALA A 123 9.06 24.84 6.18
N ALA A 124 9.77 25.67 6.95
CA ALA A 124 9.41 26.00 8.32
C ALA A 124 8.01 26.65 8.34
N GLY A 125 7.17 26.21 9.26
CA GLY A 125 5.79 26.67 9.41
C GLY A 125 4.76 25.93 8.54
N VAL A 126 5.18 25.10 7.60
CA VAL A 126 4.28 24.25 6.81
C VAL A 126 3.89 23.02 7.63
N ARG A 127 2.57 22.84 7.83
CA ARG A 127 1.99 21.68 8.52
C ARG A 127 1.33 20.78 7.48
N ILE A 128 1.70 19.50 7.49
CA ILE A 128 1.27 18.52 6.50
C ILE A 128 0.41 17.47 7.19
N ALA A 129 -0.91 17.48 6.95
CA ALA A 129 -1.77 16.39 7.39
C ALA A 129 -1.59 15.16 6.50
N LEU A 130 -1.69 13.98 7.09
CA LEU A 130 -1.53 12.71 6.38
C LEU A 130 -2.04 11.53 7.21
N GLY A 131 -2.33 10.42 6.53
CA GLY A 131 -2.70 9.17 7.21
C GLY A 131 -1.50 8.55 7.94
N ALA A 132 -1.62 8.45 9.26
CA ALA A 132 -0.58 7.92 10.13
C ALA A 132 -0.14 6.51 9.73
N LYS A 133 1.17 6.24 9.80
CA LYS A 133 1.79 4.96 9.47
C LYS A 133 1.48 4.44 8.06
N SER A 134 1.06 5.31 7.14
CA SER A 134 0.99 4.99 5.70
C SER A 134 2.39 4.89 5.10
N GLY A 135 2.52 4.35 3.87
CA GLY A 135 3.82 4.30 3.19
C GLY A 135 4.42 5.69 2.98
N TYR A 136 3.57 6.65 2.58
CA TYR A 136 4.02 8.03 2.40
C TYR A 136 4.31 8.76 3.72
N ASP A 137 3.64 8.43 4.84
CA ASP A 137 4.01 8.96 6.16
C ASP A 137 5.41 8.47 6.59
N LEU A 138 5.68 7.18 6.44
CA LEU A 138 7.00 6.61 6.75
C LEU A 138 8.11 7.21 5.88
N TYR A 139 7.82 7.48 4.60
CA TYR A 139 8.73 8.18 3.70
C TYR A 139 8.99 9.62 4.17
N LEU A 140 7.94 10.40 4.38
CA LEU A 140 8.05 11.81 4.81
C LEU A 140 8.71 11.96 6.19
N THR A 141 8.56 10.95 7.08
CA THR A 141 9.29 10.90 8.35
C THR A 141 10.81 10.95 8.17
N ARG A 142 11.31 10.34 7.10
CA ARG A 142 12.75 10.28 6.81
C ARG A 142 13.25 11.46 5.99
N MET A 143 12.37 12.05 5.17
CA MET A 143 12.78 13.02 4.13
C MET A 143 12.61 14.47 4.53
N LEU A 144 11.56 14.81 5.28
CA LEU A 144 11.29 16.19 5.69
C LEU A 144 12.30 16.66 6.73
N LYS A 145 12.74 17.89 6.57
CA LYS A 145 13.73 18.55 7.44
C LYS A 145 13.14 19.75 8.19
N HIS A 146 12.16 20.43 7.59
CA HIS A 146 11.67 21.73 8.06
C HIS A 146 10.16 21.72 8.33
N ALA A 147 9.38 21.07 7.49
CA ALA A 147 7.93 20.99 7.65
C ALA A 147 7.51 20.07 8.80
N THR A 148 6.37 20.36 9.38
CA THR A 148 5.79 19.59 10.49
C THR A 148 4.75 18.61 9.95
N ARG A 149 4.97 17.30 10.15
CA ARG A 149 3.97 16.26 9.88
C ARG A 149 2.89 16.27 10.96
N VAL A 150 1.64 16.12 10.55
CA VAL A 150 0.46 15.97 11.42
C VAL A 150 -0.21 14.64 11.06
N PRO A 151 0.31 13.51 11.61
CA PRO A 151 -0.21 12.18 11.31
C PRO A 151 -1.50 11.90 12.08
N ILE A 152 -2.57 11.57 11.36
CA ILE A 152 -3.89 11.24 11.90
C ILE A 152 -4.24 9.79 11.53
N ALA A 153 -4.87 9.06 12.43
CA ALA A 153 -5.29 7.70 12.18
C ALA A 153 -6.37 7.66 11.08
N GLY A 154 -6.03 7.07 9.92
CA GLY A 154 -6.91 7.02 8.74
C GLY A 154 -6.82 8.25 7.84
N SER A 155 -6.87 7.99 6.52
CA SER A 155 -6.74 9.06 5.50
C SER A 155 -7.95 9.99 5.50
N ALA A 156 -9.15 9.47 5.71
CA ALA A 156 -10.38 10.28 5.74
C ALA A 156 -10.39 11.28 6.91
N ASP A 157 -10.01 10.83 8.11
CA ASP A 157 -9.93 11.69 9.29
C ASP A 157 -8.78 12.70 9.16
N ALA A 158 -7.67 12.29 8.54
CA ALA A 158 -6.56 13.19 8.25
C ALA A 158 -6.98 14.30 7.27
N PHE A 159 -7.80 14.00 6.26
CA PHE A 159 -8.33 15.01 5.35
C PHE A 159 -9.31 15.94 6.05
N LYS A 160 -10.21 15.42 6.88
CA LYS A 160 -11.09 16.24 7.71
C LYS A 160 -10.29 17.19 8.59
N HIS A 161 -9.26 16.69 9.27
CA HIS A 161 -8.37 17.48 10.11
C HIS A 161 -7.64 18.58 9.32
N PHE A 162 -7.15 18.26 8.10
CA PHE A 162 -6.54 19.24 7.19
C PHE A 162 -7.48 20.44 6.94
N VAL A 163 -8.75 20.17 6.66
CA VAL A 163 -9.76 21.19 6.36
C VAL A 163 -10.11 22.00 7.61
N GLU A 164 -10.45 21.34 8.71
CA GLU A 164 -10.92 21.96 9.95
C GLU A 164 -9.85 22.85 10.59
N HIS A 165 -8.60 22.42 10.57
CA HIS A 165 -7.48 23.14 11.17
C HIS A 165 -6.70 24.03 10.20
N LYS A 166 -7.20 24.15 8.95
CA LYS A 166 -6.61 25.01 7.90
C LYS A 166 -5.10 24.76 7.77
N LEU A 167 -4.71 23.51 7.59
CA LEU A 167 -3.30 23.15 7.43
C LEU A 167 -2.82 23.54 6.03
N GLU A 168 -1.51 23.69 5.86
CA GLU A 168 -0.89 24.21 4.64
C GLU A 168 -0.86 23.18 3.51
N ALA A 169 -0.78 21.87 3.85
CA ALA A 169 -0.78 20.79 2.87
C ALA A 169 -1.44 19.52 3.41
N PHE A 170 -1.94 18.70 2.51
CA PHE A 170 -2.38 17.32 2.76
C PHE A 170 -1.63 16.37 1.85
N ALA A 171 -0.90 15.41 2.41
CA ALA A 171 -0.16 14.40 1.66
C ALA A 171 -1.00 13.13 1.48
N GLY A 172 -1.03 12.60 0.26
CA GLY A 172 -1.80 11.39 -0.05
C GLY A 172 -1.48 10.80 -1.41
N LEU A 173 -2.16 9.70 -1.74
CA LEU A 173 -2.08 9.09 -3.05
C LEU A 173 -2.78 9.98 -4.08
N LYS A 174 -2.13 10.28 -5.18
CA LYS A 174 -2.59 11.28 -6.18
C LYS A 174 -4.02 11.05 -6.64
N THR A 175 -4.41 9.82 -6.87
CA THR A 175 -5.77 9.47 -7.29
C THR A 175 -6.83 9.70 -6.21
N GLU A 176 -6.48 9.55 -4.94
CA GLU A 176 -7.34 9.91 -3.82
C GLU A 176 -7.45 11.43 -3.73
N LEU A 177 -6.32 12.14 -3.84
CA LEU A 177 -6.29 13.60 -3.80
C LEU A 177 -7.15 14.24 -4.90
N VAL A 178 -7.21 13.65 -6.10
CA VAL A 178 -8.11 14.13 -7.18
C VAL A 178 -9.57 14.09 -6.74
N LYS A 179 -10.00 13.03 -6.07
CA LYS A 179 -11.38 12.91 -5.56
C LYS A 179 -11.65 13.89 -4.42
N LEU A 180 -10.68 14.12 -3.56
CA LEU A 180 -10.79 15.04 -2.42
C LEU A 180 -10.74 16.50 -2.87
N ALA A 181 -9.91 16.84 -3.83
CA ALA A 181 -9.85 18.18 -4.41
C ALA A 181 -11.18 18.61 -5.02
N ALA A 182 -11.93 17.69 -5.62
CA ALA A 182 -13.26 17.96 -6.17
C ALA A 182 -14.28 18.39 -5.09
N GLN A 183 -14.03 18.10 -3.82
CA GLN A 183 -14.89 18.48 -2.68
C GLN A 183 -14.53 19.85 -2.10
N LEU A 184 -13.39 20.44 -2.46
CA LEU A 184 -12.86 21.68 -1.91
C LEU A 184 -12.59 22.70 -3.02
N PRO A 185 -13.52 23.64 -3.29
CA PRO A 185 -13.35 24.64 -4.34
C PRO A 185 -12.04 25.43 -4.20
N GLY A 186 -11.29 25.52 -5.31
CA GLY A 186 -10.03 26.25 -5.39
C GLY A 186 -8.80 25.53 -4.82
N CYS A 187 -8.96 24.39 -4.17
CA CYS A 187 -7.83 23.52 -3.84
C CYS A 187 -7.18 22.97 -5.10
N ARG A 188 -5.87 22.75 -5.04
CA ARG A 188 -5.12 22.19 -6.17
C ARG A 188 -4.13 21.11 -5.71
N ILE A 189 -3.89 20.17 -6.58
CA ILE A 189 -2.85 19.16 -6.41
C ILE A 189 -1.57 19.75 -7.00
N LEU A 190 -0.46 19.65 -6.25
CA LEU A 190 0.83 20.07 -6.76
C LEU A 190 1.29 19.15 -7.89
N ASP A 191 1.87 19.75 -8.94
CA ASP A 191 2.42 19.00 -10.07
C ASP A 191 3.60 18.13 -9.62
N GLY A 192 3.73 16.96 -10.27
CA GLY A 192 4.74 15.99 -9.91
C GLY A 192 4.32 15.06 -8.78
N ARG A 193 5.33 14.52 -8.09
CA ARG A 193 5.19 13.58 -6.97
C ARG A 193 6.38 13.69 -6.04
N PHE A 194 6.19 13.48 -4.75
CA PHE A 194 7.32 13.36 -3.83
C PHE A 194 7.82 11.92 -3.71
N MET A 195 6.95 10.91 -3.98
CA MET A 195 7.37 9.51 -4.04
C MET A 195 6.44 8.66 -4.93
N VAL A 196 6.91 7.47 -5.26
CA VAL A 196 6.07 6.38 -5.78
C VAL A 196 5.90 5.36 -4.66
N VAL A 197 4.67 5.13 -4.25
CA VAL A 197 4.33 4.09 -3.28
C VAL A 197 4.25 2.76 -4.02
N ARG A 198 5.09 1.82 -3.63
CA ARG A 198 5.12 0.45 -4.16
C ARG A 198 4.43 -0.48 -3.20
N HIS A 199 3.37 -1.15 -3.65
CA HIS A 199 2.71 -2.17 -2.85
C HIS A 199 3.08 -3.56 -3.35
N THR A 200 3.23 -4.48 -2.41
CA THR A 200 3.53 -5.87 -2.70
C THR A 200 3.10 -6.78 -1.55
N ALA A 201 3.14 -8.09 -1.80
CA ALA A 201 3.01 -9.10 -0.78
C ALA A 201 4.31 -9.24 0.01
N GLY A 202 4.19 -9.50 1.31
CA GLY A 202 5.30 -9.79 2.20
C GLY A 202 4.92 -10.83 3.24
N THR A 203 5.89 -11.57 3.75
CA THR A 203 5.75 -12.59 4.80
C THR A 203 6.60 -12.21 6.02
N PRO A 204 6.23 -12.58 7.26
CA PRO A 204 7.06 -12.32 8.43
C PRO A 204 8.47 -12.92 8.26
N ARG A 205 9.50 -12.15 8.61
CA ARG A 205 10.86 -12.67 8.64
C ARG A 205 11.00 -13.78 9.68
N GLY A 206 11.95 -14.70 9.43
CA GLY A 206 12.21 -15.83 10.33
C GLY A 206 11.31 -17.05 10.12
N ARG A 207 10.40 -17.02 9.14
CA ARG A 207 9.60 -18.20 8.76
C ARG A 207 10.31 -19.17 7.82
N GLY A 208 11.43 -18.75 7.24
CA GLY A 208 12.23 -19.51 6.27
C GLY A 208 12.46 -18.73 4.98
N GLU A 209 13.33 -19.27 4.13
CA GLU A 209 13.72 -18.62 2.86
C GLU A 209 12.88 -19.10 1.67
N ALA A 210 12.36 -20.34 1.73
CA ALA A 210 11.61 -20.93 0.62
C ALA A 210 10.30 -20.17 0.36
N GLY A 211 9.59 -19.78 1.41
CA GLY A 211 8.36 -18.99 1.32
C GLY A 211 8.60 -17.59 0.74
N ALA A 212 9.63 -16.90 1.21
CA ALA A 212 9.99 -15.59 0.71
C ALA A 212 10.45 -15.64 -0.76
N ALA A 213 11.27 -16.61 -1.13
CA ALA A 213 11.72 -16.84 -2.50
C ALA A 213 10.55 -17.17 -3.45
N TYR A 214 9.65 -18.06 -3.00
CA TYR A 214 8.44 -18.39 -3.76
C TYR A 214 7.55 -17.16 -3.96
N LEU A 215 7.34 -16.35 -2.90
CA LEU A 215 6.52 -15.15 -2.96
C LEU A 215 7.08 -14.13 -3.97
N HIS A 216 8.41 -13.97 -3.99
CA HIS A 216 9.10 -13.12 -4.98
C HIS A 216 8.88 -13.65 -6.40
N ALA A 217 9.16 -14.93 -6.64
CA ALA A 217 8.97 -15.56 -7.96
C ALA A 217 7.52 -15.50 -8.43
N PHE A 218 6.56 -15.67 -7.52
CA PHE A 218 5.14 -15.56 -7.80
C PHE A 218 4.76 -14.15 -8.27
N VAL A 219 5.22 -13.10 -7.59
CA VAL A 219 4.92 -11.71 -7.96
C VAL A 219 5.51 -11.39 -9.34
N GLU A 220 6.74 -11.80 -9.61
CA GLU A 220 7.37 -11.58 -10.92
C GLU A 220 6.65 -12.36 -12.04
N ALA A 221 6.24 -13.60 -11.78
CA ALA A 221 5.45 -14.38 -12.72
C ALA A 221 4.08 -13.73 -12.99
N ALA A 222 3.37 -13.26 -11.94
CA ALA A 222 2.08 -12.60 -12.09
C ALA A 222 2.17 -11.30 -12.92
N LYS A 223 3.27 -10.55 -12.79
CA LYS A 223 3.54 -9.38 -13.64
C LYS A 223 3.82 -9.79 -15.10
N ALA A 224 4.69 -10.77 -15.30
CA ALA A 224 5.08 -11.25 -16.63
C ALA A 224 3.90 -11.86 -17.42
N GLU A 225 2.99 -12.54 -16.72
CA GLU A 225 1.76 -13.11 -17.27
C GLU A 225 0.66 -12.06 -17.52
N GLY A 226 0.87 -10.80 -17.11
CA GLY A 226 -0.08 -9.72 -17.25
C GLY A 226 -1.24 -9.75 -16.25
N LEU A 227 -1.22 -10.64 -15.26
CA LEU A 227 -2.31 -10.76 -14.28
C LEU A 227 -2.48 -9.48 -13.46
N VAL A 228 -1.39 -8.83 -13.05
CA VAL A 228 -1.46 -7.56 -12.30
C VAL A 228 -2.19 -6.49 -13.11
N ALA A 229 -1.88 -6.36 -14.40
CA ALA A 229 -2.57 -5.42 -15.29
C ALA A 229 -4.05 -5.77 -15.46
N GLN A 230 -4.39 -7.06 -15.55
CA GLN A 230 -5.77 -7.54 -15.62
C GLN A 230 -6.56 -7.22 -14.33
N TRP A 231 -5.96 -7.43 -13.15
CA TRP A 231 -6.60 -7.09 -11.87
C TRP A 231 -6.82 -5.58 -11.73
N ILE A 232 -5.86 -4.76 -12.17
CA ILE A 232 -6.01 -3.30 -12.19
C ILE A 232 -7.17 -2.90 -13.11
N ALA A 233 -7.22 -3.41 -14.33
CA ALA A 233 -8.30 -3.14 -15.28
C ALA A 233 -9.67 -3.56 -14.73
N LYS A 234 -9.77 -4.77 -14.16
CA LYS A 234 -10.98 -5.29 -13.49
C LYS A 234 -11.44 -4.40 -12.32
N SER A 235 -10.50 -3.83 -11.57
CA SER A 235 -10.83 -2.95 -10.43
C SER A 235 -11.43 -1.61 -10.84
N GLY A 236 -11.17 -1.16 -12.07
CA GLY A 236 -11.59 0.15 -12.61
C GLY A 236 -10.90 1.34 -11.93
N VAL A 237 -9.85 1.11 -11.14
CA VAL A 237 -9.13 2.17 -10.42
C VAL A 237 -8.20 2.92 -11.35
N GLN A 238 -8.31 4.26 -11.37
CA GLN A 238 -7.43 5.13 -12.14
C GLN A 238 -6.13 5.43 -11.37
N GLY A 239 -5.00 5.61 -12.09
CA GLY A 239 -3.72 6.04 -11.52
C GLY A 239 -2.97 4.96 -10.73
N LEU A 240 -3.45 3.73 -10.77
CA LEU A 240 -2.73 2.55 -10.31
C LEU A 240 -2.06 1.90 -11.53
N SER A 241 -0.78 1.58 -11.45
CA SER A 241 -0.04 0.87 -12.49
C SER A 241 0.59 -0.41 -11.97
N ALA A 242 0.76 -1.39 -12.85
CA ALA A 242 1.60 -2.54 -12.56
C ALA A 242 3.06 -2.07 -12.43
N ALA A 243 3.75 -2.53 -11.39
CA ALA A 243 5.18 -2.27 -11.28
C ALA A 243 5.95 -2.97 -12.43
N PRO A 244 7.04 -2.37 -12.93
CA PRO A 244 7.86 -3.03 -13.95
C PRO A 244 8.46 -4.33 -13.40
N PRO A 245 8.71 -5.34 -14.25
CA PRO A 245 9.44 -6.54 -13.82
C PRO A 245 10.84 -6.17 -13.37
N VAL A 246 11.34 -6.86 -12.36
CA VAL A 246 12.75 -6.76 -11.95
C VAL A 246 13.59 -7.42 -13.04
N LYS A 247 14.60 -6.67 -13.53
CA LYS A 247 15.53 -7.14 -14.57
C LYS A 247 16.58 -8.07 -13.95
#